data_5b83ce0f9aaea91f2ec0570f95d82433
#
_entry.id   5b83ce0f9aaea91f2ec0570f95d82433
#
_cell.length_a   1.000
_cell.length_b   1.000
_cell.length_c   1.000
_cell.angle_alpha   90.00
_cell.angle_beta   90.00
_cell.angle_gamma   90.00
#
_symmetry.space_group_name_H-M   'P 1'
#
loop_
_entity.id
_entity.type
_entity.pdbx_description
1 polymer ?
#
loop_
_entity_poly.entity_id
_entity_poly.type
_entity_poly.pdbx_seq_one_letter_code
_entity_poly.pdbx_strand_id
1 'polypeptide(L)'
;LRYLQLAVDEVCSNSIRHGYAGQEGQIEVTVERVGRSIKIVARDWGRAFDPEQVPVPDPNQPLEERSLGGLGLFIVQQVMDDVRFEFNDHKGNSVTMIRRLDREGKA
;
A
#
# COMPACT_ATOMS: atom_id res chain seq x y z
N LEU A 1 -10.79 -7.29 -9.22
CA LEU A 1 -11.24 -6.72 -7.95
C LEU A 1 -10.48 -7.26 -6.75
N ARG A 2 -10.08 -8.53 -6.78
CA ARG A 2 -9.25 -9.09 -5.71
C ARG A 2 -7.90 -8.38 -5.59
N TYR A 3 -7.36 -7.94 -6.71
CA TYR A 3 -6.07 -7.25 -6.74
C TYR A 3 -6.16 -5.90 -6.03
N LEU A 4 -7.26 -5.19 -6.23
CA LEU A 4 -7.46 -3.89 -5.59
C LEU A 4 -7.59 -4.06 -4.08
N GLN A 5 -8.34 -5.06 -3.64
CA GLN A 5 -8.50 -5.36 -2.22
C GLN A 5 -7.16 -5.72 -1.59
N LEU A 6 -6.37 -6.56 -2.26
CA LEU A 6 -5.05 -6.94 -1.78
C LEU A 6 -4.15 -5.73 -1.62
N ALA A 7 -4.15 -4.82 -2.60
CA ALA A 7 -3.34 -3.61 -2.53
C ALA A 7 -3.76 -2.72 -1.36
N VAL A 8 -5.06 -2.53 -1.15
CA VAL A 8 -5.58 -1.74 -0.03
C VAL A 8 -5.20 -2.37 1.30
N ASP A 9 -5.37 -3.68 1.42
CA ASP A 9 -5.04 -4.40 2.65
C ASP A 9 -3.55 -4.25 2.99
N GLU A 10 -2.67 -4.35 2.01
CA GLU A 10 -1.23 -4.23 2.23
C GLU A 10 -0.83 -2.82 2.65
N VAL A 11 -1.40 -1.82 2.00
CA VAL A 11 -1.10 -0.43 2.34
C VAL A 11 -1.61 -0.09 3.74
N CYS A 12 -2.82 -0.52 4.08
CA CYS A 12 -3.38 -0.29 5.42
C CYS A 12 -2.58 -1.04 6.49
N SER A 13 -2.17 -2.28 6.20
CA SER A 13 -1.34 -3.04 7.12
C SER A 13 0.00 -2.35 7.38
N ASN A 14 0.60 -1.77 6.35
CA ASN A 14 1.85 -1.01 6.49
C ASN A 14 1.64 0.23 7.36
N SER A 15 0.53 0.94 7.19
CA SER A 15 0.22 2.09 8.03
C SER A 15 0.08 1.69 9.50
N ILE A 16 -0.59 0.57 9.77
CA ILE A 16 -0.77 0.09 11.14
C ILE A 16 0.57 -0.33 11.76
N ARG A 17 1.36 -1.12 11.04
CA ARG A 17 2.62 -1.66 11.58
C ARG A 17 3.71 -0.62 11.69
N HIS A 18 3.87 0.21 10.68
CA HIS A 18 5.01 1.14 10.59
C HIS A 18 4.62 2.58 10.94
N GLY A 19 3.46 3.04 10.48
CA GLY A 19 3.00 4.39 10.79
C GLY A 19 2.56 4.56 12.23
N TYR A 20 1.72 3.66 12.70
CA TYR A 20 1.17 3.70 14.05
C TYR A 20 1.89 2.77 15.04
N ALA A 21 2.86 1.99 14.58
CA ALA A 21 3.61 1.05 15.40
C ALA A 21 2.69 0.09 16.18
N GLY A 22 1.61 -0.36 15.53
CA GLY A 22 0.65 -1.28 16.13
C GLY A 22 -0.35 -0.64 17.08
N GLN A 23 -0.32 0.68 17.25
CA GLN A 23 -1.26 1.40 18.11
C GLN A 23 -2.48 1.87 17.32
N GLU A 24 -3.50 2.34 18.02
CA GLU A 24 -4.69 2.86 17.37
C GLU A 24 -4.39 4.10 16.54
N GLY A 25 -5.08 4.22 15.42
CA GLY A 25 -4.99 5.37 14.56
C GLY A 25 -6.05 5.30 13.48
N GLN A 26 -6.22 6.39 12.76
CA GLN A 26 -7.20 6.47 11.69
C GLN A 26 -6.53 6.27 10.34
N ILE A 27 -7.21 5.58 9.47
CA ILE A 27 -6.82 5.41 8.07
C ILE A 27 -8.02 5.80 7.22
N GLU A 28 -7.79 6.70 6.27
CA GLU A 28 -8.83 7.13 5.34
C GLU A 28 -8.51 6.54 3.97
N VAL A 29 -9.46 5.83 3.41
CA VAL A 29 -9.30 5.25 2.07
C VAL A 29 -10.38 5.83 1.17
N THR A 30 -9.96 6.41 0.05
CA THR A 30 -10.87 6.90 -0.96
C THR A 30 -10.64 6.14 -2.26
N VAL A 31 -11.72 5.83 -2.95
CA VAL A 31 -11.69 5.14 -4.24
C VAL A 31 -12.45 5.99 -5.24
N GLU A 32 -11.83 6.25 -6.37
CA GLU A 32 -12.40 7.13 -7.39
C GLU A 32 -12.13 6.54 -8.76
N ARG A 33 -13.12 6.59 -9.62
CA ARG A 33 -12.91 6.26 -11.02
C ARG A 33 -12.53 7.53 -11.78
N VAL A 34 -11.39 7.48 -12.47
CA VAL A 34 -10.89 8.60 -13.27
C VAL A 34 -10.68 8.08 -14.69
N GLY A 35 -11.64 8.39 -15.58
CA GLY A 35 -11.61 7.87 -16.94
C GLY A 35 -11.67 6.35 -16.95
N ARG A 36 -10.64 5.71 -17.49
CA ARG A 36 -10.52 4.24 -17.53
C ARG A 36 -9.59 3.71 -16.46
N SER A 37 -9.45 4.46 -15.38
CA SER A 37 -8.58 4.05 -14.27
C SER A 37 -9.34 4.10 -12.97
N ILE A 38 -8.88 3.30 -12.03
CA ILE A 38 -9.30 3.37 -10.63
C ILE A 38 -8.15 4.00 -9.86
N LYS A 39 -8.45 5.03 -9.10
CA LYS A 39 -7.52 5.72 -8.23
C LYS A 39 -7.91 5.43 -6.79
N ILE A 40 -6.96 4.93 -6.02
CA ILE A 40 -7.14 4.66 -4.60
C ILE A 40 -6.13 5.49 -3.84
N VAL A 41 -6.62 6.25 -2.84
CA VAL A 41 -5.76 7.02 -1.95
C VAL A 41 -5.98 6.52 -0.53
N ALA A 42 -4.92 6.06 0.11
CA ALA A 42 -4.93 5.69 1.50
C ALA A 42 -4.10 6.71 2.28
N ARG A 43 -4.71 7.29 3.31
CA ARG A 43 -4.07 8.33 4.12
C ARG A 43 -4.05 7.92 5.57
N ASP A 44 -2.93 8.17 6.23
CA ASP A 44 -2.81 8.01 7.67
C ASP A 44 -2.11 9.22 8.28
N TRP A 45 -2.14 9.31 9.59
CA TRP A 45 -1.51 10.38 10.35
C TRP A 45 -0.48 9.83 11.35
N GLY A 46 0.01 8.66 11.04
CA GLY A 46 1.05 8.04 11.83
C GLY A 46 2.43 8.61 11.51
N ARG A 47 3.44 7.95 12.04
CA ARG A 47 4.82 8.32 11.78
C ARG A 47 5.16 8.04 10.31
N ALA A 48 5.86 8.97 9.68
CA ALA A 48 6.36 8.74 8.33
C ALA A 48 7.39 7.60 8.33
N PHE A 49 7.31 6.74 7.32
CA PHE A 49 8.29 5.68 7.12
C PHE A 49 8.52 5.51 5.63
N ASP A 50 9.70 5.03 5.26
CA ASP A 50 10.03 4.78 3.87
C ASP A 50 9.73 3.32 3.54
N PRO A 51 8.71 3.04 2.71
CA PRO A 51 8.38 1.66 2.36
C PRO A 51 9.50 0.93 1.64
N GLU A 52 10.37 1.66 0.94
CA GLU A 52 11.52 1.06 0.24
C GLU A 52 12.60 0.59 1.22
N GLN A 53 12.58 1.11 2.44
CA GLN A 53 13.49 0.70 3.50
C GLN A 53 12.98 -0.51 4.28
N VAL A 54 11.75 -0.96 4.02
CA VAL A 54 11.22 -2.16 4.65
C VAL A 54 12.00 -3.36 4.13
N PRO A 55 12.57 -4.20 5.02
CA PRO A 55 13.40 -5.31 4.58
C PRO A 55 12.65 -6.30 3.69
N VAL A 56 13.31 -6.73 2.62
CA VAL A 56 12.77 -7.80 1.78
C VAL A 56 12.83 -9.10 2.57
N PRO A 57 11.76 -9.91 2.56
CA PRO A 57 11.77 -11.18 3.28
C PRO A 57 12.88 -12.10 2.78
N ASP A 58 13.61 -12.72 3.74
CA ASP A 58 14.59 -13.73 3.42
C ASP A 58 13.85 -15.03 3.08
N PRO A 59 14.05 -15.59 1.88
CA PRO A 59 13.36 -16.83 1.49
C PRO A 59 13.75 -18.02 2.34
N ASN A 60 14.88 -17.94 3.05
CA ASN A 60 15.34 -19.01 3.94
C ASN A 60 14.78 -18.91 5.36
N GLN A 61 14.11 -17.83 5.69
CA GLN A 61 13.46 -17.70 6.99
C GLN A 61 12.15 -18.49 7.03
N PRO A 62 11.77 -19.03 8.20
CA PRO A 62 10.43 -19.58 8.37
C PRO A 62 9.37 -18.54 8.07
N LEU A 63 8.23 -18.98 7.54
CA LEU A 63 7.13 -18.06 7.17
C LEU A 63 6.73 -17.16 8.33
N GLU A 64 6.73 -17.68 9.55
CA GLU A 64 6.31 -16.93 10.74
C GLU A 64 7.27 -15.78 11.07
N GLU A 65 8.51 -15.86 10.63
CA GLU A 65 9.53 -14.85 10.92
C GLU A 65 9.75 -13.88 9.78
N ARG A 66 9.11 -14.11 8.63
CA ARG A 66 9.28 -13.22 7.48
C ARG A 66 8.60 -11.88 7.71
N SER A 67 9.28 -10.82 7.29
CA SER A 67 8.66 -9.51 7.21
C SER A 67 7.72 -9.49 6.01
N LEU A 68 6.41 -9.49 6.26
CA LEU A 68 5.42 -9.47 5.19
C LEU A 68 5.32 -8.10 4.52
N GLY A 69 5.81 -7.04 5.17
CA GLY A 69 5.71 -5.69 4.64
C GLY A 69 6.43 -5.50 3.31
N GLY A 70 7.66 -6.04 3.19
CA GLY A 70 8.42 -5.93 1.94
C GLY A 70 7.79 -6.69 0.80
N LEU A 71 7.26 -7.87 1.07
CA LEU A 71 6.56 -8.67 0.08
C LEU A 71 5.26 -7.99 -0.35
N GLY A 72 4.53 -7.43 0.60
CA GLY A 72 3.28 -6.74 0.31
C GLY A 72 3.48 -5.55 -0.62
N LEU A 73 4.51 -4.74 -0.39
CA LEU A 73 4.83 -3.61 -1.26
C LEU A 73 5.16 -4.09 -2.68
N PHE A 74 5.92 -5.18 -2.79
CA PHE A 74 6.22 -5.77 -4.09
C PHE A 74 4.93 -6.14 -4.83
N ILE A 75 4.00 -6.80 -4.15
CA ILE A 75 2.71 -7.19 -4.74
C ILE A 75 1.93 -5.94 -5.18
N VAL A 76 1.89 -4.91 -4.36
CA VAL A 76 1.20 -3.65 -4.70
C VAL A 76 1.77 -3.08 -6.00
N GLN A 77 3.08 -3.04 -6.13
CA GLN A 77 3.73 -2.52 -7.33
C GLN A 77 3.46 -3.37 -8.57
N GLN A 78 3.26 -4.68 -8.40
CA GLN A 78 2.92 -5.56 -9.51
C GLN A 78 1.47 -5.41 -9.95
N VAL A 79 0.59 -5.15 -9.02
CA VAL A 79 -0.86 -5.06 -9.26
C VAL A 79 -1.27 -3.71 -9.82
N MET A 80 -0.62 -2.64 -9.36
CA MET A 80 -0.99 -1.28 -9.72
C MET A 80 -0.09 -0.74 -10.84
N ASP A 81 -0.63 0.16 -11.65
CA ASP A 81 0.13 0.79 -12.74
C ASP A 81 1.00 1.94 -12.22
N ASP A 82 0.58 2.61 -11.16
CA ASP A 82 1.35 3.68 -10.55
C ASP A 82 1.13 3.65 -9.04
N VAL A 83 2.19 3.86 -8.28
CA VAL A 83 2.14 3.93 -6.82
C VAL A 83 3.03 5.09 -6.38
N ARG A 84 2.45 6.04 -5.65
CA ARG A 84 3.16 7.22 -5.16
C ARG A 84 2.95 7.37 -3.68
N PHE A 85 4.04 7.58 -2.95
CA PHE A 85 4.03 7.84 -1.52
C PHE A 85 4.34 9.30 -1.25
N GLU A 86 3.59 9.91 -0.35
CA GLU A 86 3.88 11.25 0.15
C GLU A 86 3.87 11.20 1.67
N PHE A 87 4.97 11.63 2.27
CA PHE A 87 5.11 11.65 3.73
C PHE A 87 5.19 13.09 4.21
N ASN A 88 4.28 13.45 5.10
CA ASN A 88 4.23 14.78 5.68
C ASN A 88 3.79 14.67 7.12
N ASP A 89 4.72 14.88 8.05
CA ASP A 89 4.47 14.70 9.47
C ASP A 89 3.37 15.60 10.02
N HIS A 90 3.09 16.72 9.36
CA HIS A 90 2.08 17.67 9.83
C HIS A 90 0.74 17.53 9.12
N LYS A 91 0.70 16.98 7.93
CA LYS A 91 -0.50 16.90 7.10
C LYS A 91 -0.95 15.48 6.83
N GLY A 92 -0.25 14.51 7.39
CA GLY A 92 -0.53 13.11 7.15
C GLY A 92 0.27 12.54 6.00
N ASN A 93 0.31 11.23 5.95
CA ASN A 93 0.99 10.47 4.91
C ASN A 93 -0.05 9.88 3.98
N SER A 94 0.26 9.79 2.71
CA SER A 94 -0.67 9.18 1.76
C SER A 94 0.06 8.30 0.77
N VAL A 95 -0.65 7.28 0.30
CA VAL A 95 -0.23 6.52 -0.87
C VAL A 95 -1.34 6.61 -1.89
N THR A 96 -0.97 6.95 -3.12
CA THR A 96 -1.87 7.01 -4.25
C THR A 96 -1.55 5.87 -5.19
N MET A 97 -2.55 5.05 -5.48
CA MET A 97 -2.40 3.88 -6.34
C MET A 97 -3.36 4.01 -7.52
N ILE A 98 -2.87 3.75 -8.71
CA ILE A 98 -3.67 3.83 -9.92
C ILE A 98 -3.57 2.52 -10.67
N ARG A 99 -4.73 1.99 -11.09
CA ARG A 99 -4.81 0.82 -11.96
C ARG A 99 -5.71 1.13 -13.14
N ARG A 100 -5.19 0.89 -14.33
CA ARG A 100 -5.97 1.05 -15.56
C ARG A 100 -6.90 -0.14 -15.75
N LEU A 101 -8.16 0.17 -16.04
CA LEU A 101 -9.18 -0.86 -16.24
C LEU A 101 -8.98 -1.63 -17.56
N ASP A 102 -8.46 -0.97 -18.58
CA ASP A 102 -8.20 -1.61 -19.87
C ASP A 102 -7.06 -2.63 -19.81
N ARG A 103 -6.24 -2.58 -18.77
CA ARG A 103 -5.21 -3.59 -18.53
C ARG A 103 -5.80 -4.99 -18.41
N GLU A 104 -6.99 -5.10 -17.83
CA GLU A 104 -7.70 -6.37 -17.65
C GLU A 104 -8.55 -6.76 -18.84
N GLY A 105 -8.95 -5.79 -19.64
CA GLY A 105 -9.78 -6.02 -20.82
C GLY A 105 -9.07 -6.66 -22.00
N LYS A 106 -7.79 -6.92 -21.87
CA LYS A 106 -6.98 -7.52 -22.91
C LYS A 106 -6.63 -8.97 -22.60
N ALA A 107 -7.58 -9.66 -22.11
CA ALA A 107 -7.38 -11.07 -21.85
C ALA A 107 -7.08 -11.84 -23.15
#